data_1aef00e1ed75143e95ef8198b3bc9752
#
_entry.id   1aef00e1ed75143e95ef8198b3bc9752
#
_cell.length_a   1.000
_cell.length_b   1.000
_cell.length_c   1.000
_cell.angle_alpha   90.00
_cell.angle_beta   90.00
_cell.angle_gamma   90.00
#
_symmetry.space_group_name_H-M   'P 1'
#
loop_
_entity.id
_entity.type
_entity.pdbx_description
1 polymer ?
#
loop_
_entity_poly.entity_id
_entity_poly.type
_entity_poly.pdbx_seq_one_letter_code
_entity_poly.pdbx_strand_id
1 'polypeptide(L)'
;MQTQENIEKNNAQVSIIIPTYNESQNIIQILKSIKDNLPKNINTQAIVVDDNSPDGTGKVVDDYLKNLKKITNYTIEIIHRKTKDGLGSAILKGIQQAKGDMIVVMDSDFSHPPQIIPKLVESIKKYQCDIAVASRYINGGKIQGWSLKRKLMSKFATLVAKKGLGIDTKDPMSGFFAFKRNIIKELNIDGIGYKFLLEILVKTKGVNIKEIPYTFQDRELGNSKLGIKTILDYYKSVWKLYRYGKPLEKQEKRSSVKFLSKAARFYTVGATGFLVNYVISLLFAGGISDMWYLHATVIGIIASITTNFILNKTWTFGDRDFRIKKTISQYGKFAMFSSLGALVQLVMVYFLVDSNGISYPLALILAVMTAAFGNFVLNKKWTFKEKLFG
;
A
#
# COMPACT_ATOMS: atom_id res chain seq x y z
N MET A 1 -18.56 -4.87 -48.48
CA MET A 1 -19.06 -4.09 -47.31
C MET A 1 -19.66 -4.96 -46.22
N GLN A 2 -20.50 -5.97 -46.47
CA GLN A 2 -21.09 -6.86 -45.46
C GLN A 2 -20.08 -7.72 -44.66
N THR A 3 -18.93 -8.06 -45.24
CA THR A 3 -17.89 -8.86 -44.54
C THR A 3 -17.08 -8.08 -43.51
N GLN A 4 -16.87 -6.79 -43.70
CA GLN A 4 -16.17 -5.95 -42.68
C GLN A 4 -17.06 -5.62 -41.47
N GLU A 5 -18.36 -5.34 -41.70
CA GLU A 5 -19.32 -5.12 -40.60
C GLU A 5 -19.55 -6.36 -39.75
N ASN A 6 -19.44 -7.57 -40.32
CA ASN A 6 -19.55 -8.82 -39.53
C ASN A 6 -18.28 -9.17 -38.75
N ILE A 7 -17.10 -8.68 -39.17
CA ILE A 7 -15.85 -8.85 -38.46
C ILE A 7 -15.79 -7.91 -37.24
N GLU A 8 -16.29 -6.66 -37.37
CA GLU A 8 -16.37 -5.72 -36.24
C GLU A 8 -17.39 -6.14 -35.18
N LYS A 9 -18.48 -6.83 -35.56
CA LYS A 9 -19.48 -7.33 -34.62
C LYS A 9 -18.99 -8.48 -33.71
N ASN A 10 -17.89 -9.17 -34.05
CA ASN A 10 -17.38 -10.30 -33.28
C ASN A 10 -16.18 -9.97 -32.36
N ASN A 11 -15.62 -8.75 -32.43
CA ASN A 11 -14.53 -8.37 -31.55
C ASN A 11 -15.05 -7.97 -30.16
N ALA A 12 -14.40 -8.47 -29.10
CA ALA A 12 -14.69 -8.07 -27.75
C ALA A 12 -14.42 -6.56 -27.58
N GLN A 13 -15.37 -5.82 -27.00
CA GLN A 13 -15.19 -4.40 -26.68
C GLN A 13 -14.59 -4.22 -25.28
N VAL A 14 -14.89 -5.18 -24.38
CA VAL A 14 -14.45 -5.19 -22.99
C VAL A 14 -13.82 -6.55 -22.67
N SER A 15 -12.64 -6.56 -22.08
CA SER A 15 -12.07 -7.75 -21.47
C SER A 15 -12.01 -7.58 -19.95
N ILE A 16 -12.60 -8.53 -19.23
CA ILE A 16 -12.62 -8.54 -17.76
C ILE A 16 -11.60 -9.55 -17.28
N ILE A 17 -10.57 -9.09 -16.60
CA ILE A 17 -9.50 -9.91 -16.04
C ILE A 17 -9.84 -10.29 -14.60
N ILE A 18 -9.90 -11.58 -14.33
CA ILE A 18 -10.29 -12.16 -13.03
C ILE A 18 -9.16 -13.07 -12.56
N PRO A 19 -8.13 -12.51 -11.87
CA PRO A 19 -7.09 -13.34 -11.27
C PRO A 19 -7.66 -14.16 -10.12
N THR A 20 -7.37 -15.46 -10.08
CA THR A 20 -7.90 -16.39 -9.08
C THR A 20 -6.82 -17.19 -8.37
N TYR A 21 -7.01 -17.43 -7.08
CA TYR A 21 -6.23 -18.39 -6.30
C TYR A 21 -7.04 -18.90 -5.11
N ASN A 22 -7.46 -20.17 -5.17
CA ASN A 22 -8.35 -20.82 -4.19
C ASN A 22 -9.73 -20.17 -4.12
N GLU A 23 -10.42 -20.12 -5.26
CA GLU A 23 -11.74 -19.49 -5.40
C GLU A 23 -12.76 -20.45 -6.05
N SER A 24 -12.55 -21.78 -5.90
CA SER A 24 -13.41 -22.80 -6.51
C SER A 24 -14.90 -22.65 -6.15
N GLN A 25 -15.20 -22.13 -4.95
CA GLN A 25 -16.58 -21.93 -4.46
C GLN A 25 -17.25 -20.68 -5.06
N ASN A 26 -16.48 -19.66 -5.44
CA ASN A 26 -17.00 -18.37 -5.87
C ASN A 26 -16.99 -18.16 -7.38
N ILE A 27 -16.02 -18.76 -8.08
CA ILE A 27 -15.69 -18.38 -9.47
C ILE A 27 -16.87 -18.52 -10.44
N ILE A 28 -17.65 -19.57 -10.36
CA ILE A 28 -18.77 -19.78 -11.28
C ILE A 28 -19.90 -18.77 -11.02
N GLN A 29 -20.16 -18.47 -9.76
CA GLN A 29 -21.19 -17.48 -9.39
C GLN A 29 -20.77 -16.07 -9.84
N ILE A 30 -19.48 -15.71 -9.72
CA ILE A 30 -18.94 -14.44 -10.23
C ILE A 30 -19.12 -14.37 -11.75
N LEU A 31 -18.75 -15.40 -12.50
CA LEU A 31 -18.89 -15.43 -13.96
C LEU A 31 -20.35 -15.27 -14.42
N LYS A 32 -21.29 -15.90 -13.72
CA LYS A 32 -22.74 -15.73 -13.95
C LYS A 32 -23.17 -14.30 -13.62
N SER A 33 -22.80 -13.81 -12.45
CA SER A 33 -23.15 -12.46 -12.02
C SER A 33 -22.59 -11.37 -12.94
N ILE A 34 -21.37 -11.54 -13.47
CA ILE A 34 -20.82 -10.65 -14.50
C ILE A 34 -21.74 -10.64 -15.72
N LYS A 35 -22.07 -11.80 -16.26
CA LYS A 35 -22.97 -11.94 -17.42
C LYS A 35 -24.29 -11.21 -17.22
N ASP A 36 -24.92 -11.43 -16.05
CA ASP A 36 -26.26 -10.90 -15.74
C ASP A 36 -26.27 -9.36 -15.58
N ASN A 37 -25.14 -8.77 -15.26
CA ASN A 37 -24.98 -7.32 -15.07
C ASN A 37 -24.41 -6.59 -16.29
N LEU A 38 -24.02 -7.29 -17.34
CA LEU A 38 -23.46 -6.65 -18.53
C LEU A 38 -24.57 -6.12 -19.46
N PRO A 39 -24.37 -4.94 -20.06
CA PRO A 39 -25.25 -4.46 -21.12
C PRO A 39 -25.25 -5.43 -22.32
N LYS A 40 -26.45 -5.77 -22.82
CA LYS A 40 -26.61 -6.76 -23.92
C LYS A 40 -25.96 -6.34 -25.25
N ASN A 41 -25.68 -5.06 -25.42
CA ASN A 41 -25.07 -4.47 -26.62
C ASN A 41 -23.53 -4.36 -26.53
N ILE A 42 -22.90 -4.95 -25.51
CA ILE A 42 -21.45 -4.91 -25.35
C ILE A 42 -20.89 -6.33 -25.43
N ASN A 43 -20.05 -6.58 -26.44
CA ASN A 43 -19.32 -7.82 -26.51
C ASN A 43 -18.22 -7.90 -25.45
N THR A 44 -18.31 -8.85 -24.57
CA THR A 44 -17.43 -8.98 -23.40
C THR A 44 -16.72 -10.32 -23.37
N GLN A 45 -15.42 -10.29 -23.09
CA GLN A 45 -14.56 -11.42 -22.83
C GLN A 45 -14.23 -11.44 -21.32
N ALA A 46 -14.58 -12.48 -20.60
CA ALA A 46 -14.11 -12.73 -19.25
C ALA A 46 -12.89 -13.68 -19.30
N ILE A 47 -11.78 -13.28 -18.71
CA ILE A 47 -10.54 -14.03 -18.67
C ILE A 47 -10.23 -14.38 -17.22
N VAL A 48 -10.44 -15.64 -16.86
CA VAL A 48 -10.02 -16.20 -15.59
C VAL A 48 -8.53 -16.54 -15.67
N VAL A 49 -7.73 -16.06 -14.72
CA VAL A 49 -6.30 -16.39 -14.66
C VAL A 49 -6.04 -17.14 -13.37
N ASP A 50 -5.97 -18.46 -13.48
CA ASP A 50 -5.74 -19.33 -12.33
C ASP A 50 -4.26 -19.45 -11.98
N ASP A 51 -3.91 -18.97 -10.78
CA ASP A 51 -2.53 -18.90 -10.28
C ASP A 51 -2.10 -20.22 -9.64
N ASN A 52 -2.38 -21.34 -10.34
CA ASN A 52 -2.12 -22.72 -9.90
C ASN A 52 -2.82 -23.05 -8.58
N SER A 53 -4.14 -22.95 -8.57
CA SER A 53 -4.96 -23.16 -7.38
C SER A 53 -5.02 -24.65 -6.98
N PRO A 54 -4.57 -25.02 -5.77
CA PRO A 54 -4.64 -26.40 -5.28
C PRO A 54 -6.07 -26.88 -4.96
N ASP A 55 -7.04 -25.97 -4.82
CA ASP A 55 -8.46 -26.30 -4.56
C ASP A 55 -9.24 -26.70 -5.80
N GLY A 56 -8.58 -26.76 -6.97
CA GLY A 56 -9.21 -27.14 -8.23
C GLY A 56 -10.00 -26.02 -8.91
N THR A 57 -9.81 -24.75 -8.54
CA THR A 57 -10.49 -23.60 -9.17
C THR A 57 -10.45 -23.65 -10.69
N GLY A 58 -9.27 -23.89 -11.27
CA GLY A 58 -9.12 -23.98 -12.73
C GLY A 58 -9.96 -25.08 -13.35
N LYS A 59 -9.96 -26.29 -12.74
CA LYS A 59 -10.76 -27.43 -13.21
C LYS A 59 -12.27 -27.13 -13.15
N VAL A 60 -12.73 -26.46 -12.10
CA VAL A 60 -14.15 -26.05 -11.96
C VAL A 60 -14.57 -25.14 -13.12
N VAL A 61 -13.70 -24.24 -13.57
CA VAL A 61 -13.97 -23.38 -14.72
C VAL A 61 -13.95 -24.17 -16.03
N ASP A 62 -12.98 -25.09 -16.25
CA ASP A 62 -12.93 -25.95 -17.42
C ASP A 62 -14.21 -26.77 -17.56
N ASP A 63 -14.66 -27.40 -16.47
CA ASP A 63 -15.88 -28.24 -16.48
C ASP A 63 -17.15 -27.40 -16.72
N TYR A 64 -17.18 -26.16 -16.20
CA TYR A 64 -18.25 -25.21 -16.51
C TYR A 64 -18.29 -24.85 -18.00
N LEU A 65 -17.11 -24.59 -18.61
CA LEU A 65 -17.00 -24.23 -20.03
C LEU A 65 -17.46 -25.37 -20.97
N LYS A 66 -17.17 -26.63 -20.65
CA LYS A 66 -17.62 -27.80 -21.44
C LYS A 66 -19.16 -27.86 -21.58
N ASN A 67 -19.86 -27.42 -20.53
CA ASN A 67 -21.32 -27.47 -20.45
C ASN A 67 -21.98 -26.12 -20.83
N LEU A 68 -21.21 -25.09 -21.12
CA LEU A 68 -21.74 -23.79 -21.40
C LEU A 68 -22.24 -23.69 -22.84
N LYS A 69 -23.53 -23.40 -23.02
CA LYS A 69 -24.08 -23.06 -24.34
C LYS A 69 -23.46 -21.77 -24.84
N LYS A 70 -23.07 -21.73 -26.10
CA LYS A 70 -22.45 -20.53 -26.73
C LYS A 70 -23.36 -19.30 -26.57
N ILE A 71 -22.81 -18.24 -26.02
CA ILE A 71 -23.50 -16.97 -25.83
C ILE A 71 -22.88 -15.97 -26.81
N THR A 72 -23.71 -15.23 -27.54
CA THR A 72 -23.26 -14.40 -28.66
C THR A 72 -22.41 -13.18 -28.23
N ASN A 73 -22.67 -12.63 -27.05
CA ASN A 73 -22.01 -11.39 -26.56
C ASN A 73 -21.16 -11.56 -25.29
N TYR A 74 -21.00 -12.80 -24.81
CA TYR A 74 -20.18 -13.07 -23.62
C TYR A 74 -19.37 -14.36 -23.81
N THR A 75 -18.05 -14.21 -23.81
CA THR A 75 -17.10 -15.31 -23.92
C THR A 75 -16.31 -15.45 -22.64
N ILE A 76 -16.00 -16.68 -22.25
CA ILE A 76 -15.17 -16.97 -21.07
C ILE A 76 -13.96 -17.73 -21.56
N GLU A 77 -12.78 -17.31 -21.11
CA GLU A 77 -11.51 -17.97 -21.34
C GLU A 77 -10.82 -18.22 -20.00
N ILE A 78 -10.07 -19.30 -19.89
CA ILE A 78 -9.24 -19.58 -18.71
C ILE A 78 -7.78 -19.73 -19.11
N ILE A 79 -6.90 -19.21 -18.25
CA ILE A 79 -5.45 -19.35 -18.35
C ILE A 79 -4.96 -20.07 -17.11
N HIS A 80 -4.44 -21.29 -17.29
CA HIS A 80 -3.78 -22.04 -16.23
C HIS A 80 -2.32 -21.64 -16.13
N ARG A 81 -1.87 -21.20 -14.98
CA ARG A 81 -0.47 -20.92 -14.71
C ARG A 81 0.21 -22.13 -14.08
N LYS A 82 1.48 -22.36 -14.41
CA LYS A 82 2.24 -23.50 -13.88
C LYS A 82 2.68 -23.29 -12.42
N THR A 83 2.85 -22.03 -12.01
CA THR A 83 3.36 -21.63 -10.69
C THR A 83 2.55 -20.44 -10.16
N LYS A 84 2.53 -20.30 -8.82
CA LYS A 84 1.94 -19.14 -8.16
C LYS A 84 2.92 -17.96 -8.16
N ASP A 85 2.78 -17.04 -9.12
CA ASP A 85 3.68 -15.90 -9.28
C ASP A 85 3.06 -14.56 -8.83
N GLY A 86 1.85 -14.60 -8.29
CA GLY A 86 1.19 -13.48 -7.64
C GLY A 86 0.25 -12.67 -8.54
N LEU A 87 -0.52 -11.79 -7.89
CA LEU A 87 -1.66 -11.08 -8.46
C LEU A 87 -1.27 -10.20 -9.67
N GLY A 88 -0.22 -9.40 -9.54
CA GLY A 88 0.17 -8.46 -10.60
C GLY A 88 0.57 -9.17 -11.89
N SER A 89 1.34 -10.26 -11.80
CA SER A 89 1.73 -11.06 -12.95
C SER A 89 0.57 -11.85 -13.55
N ALA A 90 -0.42 -12.26 -12.74
CA ALA A 90 -1.66 -12.87 -13.23
C ALA A 90 -2.49 -11.86 -14.06
N ILE A 91 -2.64 -10.63 -13.57
CA ILE A 91 -3.31 -9.54 -14.30
C ILE A 91 -2.59 -9.28 -15.64
N LEU A 92 -1.26 -9.16 -15.65
CA LEU A 92 -0.49 -8.95 -16.88
C LEU A 92 -0.73 -10.09 -17.90
N LYS A 93 -0.76 -11.34 -17.43
CA LYS A 93 -1.02 -12.48 -18.31
C LYS A 93 -2.42 -12.42 -18.91
N GLY A 94 -3.43 -12.03 -18.12
CA GLY A 94 -4.78 -11.80 -18.62
C GLY A 94 -4.84 -10.66 -19.65
N ILE A 95 -4.14 -9.54 -19.41
CA ILE A 95 -4.07 -8.41 -20.35
C ILE A 95 -3.45 -8.81 -21.70
N GLN A 96 -2.45 -9.69 -21.71
CA GLN A 96 -1.83 -10.19 -22.95
C GLN A 96 -2.81 -10.96 -23.82
N GLN A 97 -3.81 -11.63 -23.23
CA GLN A 97 -4.86 -12.39 -23.94
C GLN A 97 -6.12 -11.55 -24.21
N ALA A 98 -6.19 -10.35 -23.65
CA ALA A 98 -7.33 -9.48 -23.80
C ALA A 98 -7.50 -8.99 -25.24
N LYS A 99 -8.72 -9.15 -25.78
CA LYS A 99 -9.11 -8.72 -27.13
C LYS A 99 -9.84 -7.36 -27.12
N GLY A 100 -10.42 -7.01 -25.96
CA GLY A 100 -11.18 -5.76 -25.79
C GLY A 100 -10.31 -4.51 -25.79
N ASP A 101 -10.87 -3.40 -26.22
CA ASP A 101 -10.23 -2.08 -26.18
C ASP A 101 -10.26 -1.48 -24.77
N MET A 102 -11.18 -1.97 -23.95
CA MET A 102 -11.29 -1.63 -22.52
C MET A 102 -10.98 -2.86 -21.68
N ILE A 103 -10.16 -2.68 -20.67
CA ILE A 103 -9.82 -3.71 -19.70
C ILE A 103 -10.47 -3.36 -18.38
N VAL A 104 -11.16 -4.34 -17.78
CA VAL A 104 -11.64 -4.28 -16.40
C VAL A 104 -10.84 -5.30 -15.59
N VAL A 105 -10.38 -4.93 -14.41
CA VAL A 105 -9.73 -5.82 -13.44
C VAL A 105 -10.60 -5.91 -12.21
N MET A 106 -10.90 -7.12 -11.73
CA MET A 106 -11.66 -7.35 -10.51
C MET A 106 -11.25 -8.65 -9.82
N ASP A 107 -11.44 -8.72 -8.51
CA ASP A 107 -11.24 -9.95 -7.75
C ASP A 107 -12.45 -10.91 -7.92
N SER A 108 -12.24 -12.19 -7.60
CA SER A 108 -13.22 -13.28 -7.78
C SER A 108 -14.03 -13.61 -6.52
N ASP A 109 -14.07 -12.75 -5.51
CA ASP A 109 -14.62 -13.05 -4.18
C ASP A 109 -15.82 -12.18 -3.76
N PHE A 110 -16.53 -11.58 -4.71
CA PHE A 110 -17.66 -10.66 -4.51
C PHE A 110 -17.34 -9.38 -3.71
N SER A 111 -16.12 -9.19 -3.22
CA SER A 111 -15.73 -7.89 -2.63
C SER A 111 -15.77 -6.76 -3.67
N HIS A 112 -15.73 -7.12 -4.93
CA HIS A 112 -15.90 -6.29 -6.10
C HIS A 112 -17.24 -6.63 -6.80
N PRO A 113 -18.34 -5.92 -6.48
CA PRO A 113 -19.65 -6.26 -6.99
C PRO A 113 -19.76 -6.05 -8.51
N PRO A 114 -20.14 -7.08 -9.30
CA PRO A 114 -20.22 -6.98 -10.76
C PRO A 114 -21.15 -5.88 -11.28
N GLN A 115 -22.11 -5.41 -10.48
CA GLN A 115 -23.03 -4.30 -10.77
C GLN A 115 -22.31 -2.97 -11.02
N ILE A 116 -21.05 -2.86 -10.63
CA ILE A 116 -20.24 -1.64 -10.86
C ILE A 116 -19.59 -1.65 -12.25
N ILE A 117 -19.42 -2.81 -12.89
CA ILE A 117 -18.78 -2.95 -14.21
C ILE A 117 -19.42 -2.02 -15.25
N PRO A 118 -20.75 -1.97 -15.43
CA PRO A 118 -21.37 -1.06 -16.40
C PRO A 118 -20.98 0.41 -16.18
N LYS A 119 -20.92 0.87 -14.91
CA LYS A 119 -20.56 2.24 -14.57
C LYS A 119 -19.08 2.54 -14.88
N LEU A 120 -18.18 1.57 -14.68
CA LEU A 120 -16.77 1.69 -15.05
C LEU A 120 -16.62 1.82 -16.58
N VAL A 121 -17.27 0.95 -17.34
CA VAL A 121 -17.25 0.93 -18.81
C VAL A 121 -17.89 2.20 -19.37
N GLU A 122 -19.03 2.62 -18.85
CA GLU A 122 -19.71 3.85 -19.24
C GLU A 122 -18.83 5.09 -19.01
N SER A 123 -18.08 5.11 -17.90
CA SER A 123 -17.16 6.22 -17.60
C SER A 123 -16.09 6.38 -18.66
N ILE A 124 -15.58 5.29 -19.21
CA ILE A 124 -14.59 5.33 -20.28
C ILE A 124 -15.25 5.73 -21.63
N LYS A 125 -16.42 5.15 -21.95
CA LYS A 125 -17.11 5.40 -23.22
C LYS A 125 -17.70 6.81 -23.31
N LYS A 126 -18.50 7.19 -22.32
CA LYS A 126 -19.32 8.42 -22.35
C LYS A 126 -18.56 9.64 -21.86
N TYR A 127 -17.77 9.50 -20.81
CA TYR A 127 -17.05 10.62 -20.20
C TYR A 127 -15.59 10.71 -20.66
N GLN A 128 -15.19 9.86 -21.60
CA GLN A 128 -13.87 9.85 -22.25
C GLN A 128 -12.69 9.81 -21.26
N CYS A 129 -12.91 9.26 -20.04
CA CYS A 129 -11.80 9.05 -19.13
C CYS A 129 -10.91 7.89 -19.63
N ASP A 130 -9.66 7.91 -19.26
CA ASP A 130 -8.70 6.89 -19.63
C ASP A 130 -8.67 5.75 -18.63
N ILE A 131 -8.88 6.07 -17.35
CA ILE A 131 -8.95 5.14 -16.23
C ILE A 131 -10.19 5.44 -15.40
N ALA A 132 -11.01 4.42 -15.13
CA ALA A 132 -12.13 4.46 -14.20
C ALA A 132 -11.81 3.59 -12.98
N VAL A 133 -11.84 4.15 -11.78
CA VAL A 133 -11.50 3.46 -10.53
C VAL A 133 -12.74 3.31 -9.66
N ALA A 134 -13.10 2.09 -9.29
CA ALA A 134 -14.07 1.87 -8.23
C ALA A 134 -13.42 2.24 -6.89
N SER A 135 -13.96 3.26 -6.23
CA SER A 135 -13.34 3.92 -5.08
C SER A 135 -14.18 3.74 -3.82
N ARG A 136 -13.51 3.33 -2.74
CA ARG A 136 -14.08 3.18 -1.40
C ARG A 136 -14.03 4.48 -0.59
N TYR A 137 -13.25 5.46 -1.06
CA TYR A 137 -12.86 6.65 -0.29
C TYR A 137 -13.41 7.97 -0.84
N ILE A 138 -14.26 7.93 -1.86
CA ILE A 138 -15.03 9.09 -2.32
C ILE A 138 -16.43 9.11 -1.70
N ASN A 139 -17.14 10.22 -1.84
CA ASN A 139 -18.50 10.34 -1.36
C ASN A 139 -19.39 9.24 -1.99
N GLY A 140 -20.16 8.51 -1.17
CA GLY A 140 -20.93 7.33 -1.57
C GLY A 140 -20.17 6.01 -1.54
N GLY A 141 -18.81 6.01 -1.41
CA GLY A 141 -18.02 4.79 -1.21
C GLY A 141 -18.05 4.32 0.25
N LYS A 142 -18.05 3.00 0.48
CA LYS A 142 -18.11 2.41 1.82
C LYS A 142 -17.22 1.17 1.93
N ILE A 143 -16.82 0.84 3.16
CA ILE A 143 -16.11 -0.39 3.51
C ILE A 143 -16.88 -1.07 4.63
N GLN A 144 -17.39 -2.27 4.37
CA GLN A 144 -18.10 -3.12 5.34
C GLN A 144 -17.23 -4.30 5.76
N GLY A 145 -17.37 -4.76 7.00
CA GLY A 145 -16.66 -5.93 7.53
C GLY A 145 -15.22 -5.69 8.02
N TRP A 146 -14.55 -4.58 7.68
CA TRP A 146 -13.19 -4.35 8.13
C TRP A 146 -13.09 -3.86 9.58
N SER A 147 -12.14 -4.44 10.32
CA SER A 147 -11.76 -3.92 11.63
C SER A 147 -11.21 -2.49 11.53
N LEU A 148 -11.31 -1.72 12.61
CA LEU A 148 -10.79 -0.35 12.68
C LEU A 148 -9.29 -0.30 12.36
N LYS A 149 -8.51 -1.27 12.87
CA LYS A 149 -7.07 -1.42 12.59
C LYS A 149 -6.80 -1.53 11.09
N ARG A 150 -7.56 -2.38 10.37
CA ARG A 150 -7.40 -2.57 8.92
C ARG A 150 -7.77 -1.31 8.13
N LYS A 151 -8.83 -0.60 8.55
CA LYS A 151 -9.22 0.69 7.96
C LYS A 151 -8.13 1.75 8.11
N LEU A 152 -7.55 1.87 9.31
CA LEU A 152 -6.45 2.82 9.58
C LEU A 152 -5.19 2.48 8.78
N MET A 153 -4.79 1.21 8.74
CA MET A 153 -3.64 0.77 7.95
C MET A 153 -3.83 1.06 6.46
N SER A 154 -5.03 0.80 5.91
CA SER A 154 -5.31 1.09 4.49
C SER A 154 -5.30 2.58 4.19
N LYS A 155 -5.88 3.42 5.06
CA LYS A 155 -5.81 4.89 4.94
C LYS A 155 -4.37 5.41 5.00
N PHE A 156 -3.57 4.88 5.93
CA PHE A 156 -2.16 5.25 6.04
C PHE A 156 -1.36 4.85 4.80
N ALA A 157 -1.52 3.62 4.31
CA ALA A 157 -0.89 3.18 3.07
C ALA A 157 -1.32 4.04 1.87
N THR A 158 -2.61 4.38 1.76
CA THR A 158 -3.12 5.31 0.74
C THR A 158 -2.46 6.69 0.84
N LEU A 159 -2.31 7.23 2.06
CA LEU A 159 -1.65 8.52 2.29
C LEU A 159 -0.17 8.50 1.85
N VAL A 160 0.55 7.42 2.18
CA VAL A 160 1.96 7.22 1.77
C VAL A 160 2.07 7.16 0.24
N ALA A 161 1.20 6.39 -0.43
CA ALA A 161 1.17 6.32 -1.90
C ALA A 161 0.89 7.69 -2.52
N LYS A 162 -0.16 8.38 -2.07
CA LYS A 162 -0.55 9.69 -2.59
C LYS A 162 0.55 10.73 -2.43
N LYS A 163 1.04 10.94 -1.21
CA LYS A 163 2.06 11.94 -0.92
C LYS A 163 3.43 11.56 -1.47
N GLY A 164 3.80 10.28 -1.40
CA GLY A 164 5.09 9.78 -1.89
C GLY A 164 5.18 9.81 -3.42
N LEU A 165 4.12 9.43 -4.13
CA LEU A 165 4.12 9.28 -5.58
C LEU A 165 3.44 10.45 -6.32
N GLY A 166 2.77 11.36 -5.58
CA GLY A 166 2.08 12.53 -6.15
C GLY A 166 0.84 12.13 -6.95
N ILE A 167 0.03 11.23 -6.42
CA ILE A 167 -1.20 10.73 -7.03
C ILE A 167 -2.40 11.43 -6.39
N ASP A 168 -3.31 11.97 -7.19
CA ASP A 168 -4.50 12.68 -6.69
C ASP A 168 -5.69 11.75 -6.44
N THR A 169 -5.73 10.57 -7.08
CA THR A 169 -6.77 9.56 -6.89
C THR A 169 -6.98 9.24 -5.41
N LYS A 170 -8.24 9.19 -4.94
CA LYS A 170 -8.57 8.94 -3.52
C LYS A 170 -8.31 7.49 -3.12
N ASP A 171 -8.54 6.53 -4.06
CA ASP A 171 -8.30 5.10 -3.84
C ASP A 171 -7.31 4.52 -4.86
N PRO A 172 -6.02 4.90 -4.81
CA PRO A 172 -5.00 4.44 -5.77
C PRO A 172 -4.64 2.97 -5.60
N MET A 173 -5.18 2.32 -4.57
CA MET A 173 -4.90 0.91 -4.25
C MET A 173 -6.12 0.01 -4.46
N SER A 174 -7.16 0.49 -5.15
CA SER A 174 -8.29 -0.34 -5.50
C SER A 174 -7.85 -1.50 -6.41
N GLY A 175 -8.40 -2.70 -6.15
CA GLY A 175 -8.28 -3.85 -7.05
C GLY A 175 -9.35 -3.87 -8.14
N PHE A 176 -10.31 -2.94 -8.10
CA PHE A 176 -11.44 -2.86 -9.02
C PHE A 176 -11.37 -1.57 -9.84
N PHE A 177 -11.01 -1.70 -11.11
CA PHE A 177 -10.82 -0.56 -12.00
C PHE A 177 -10.94 -0.99 -13.46
N ALA A 178 -11.15 -0.01 -14.33
CA ALA A 178 -11.14 -0.19 -15.78
C ALA A 178 -10.22 0.85 -16.43
N PHE A 179 -9.69 0.52 -17.61
CA PHE A 179 -8.84 1.44 -18.37
C PHE A 179 -8.85 1.11 -19.87
N LYS A 180 -8.51 2.08 -20.69
CA LYS A 180 -8.30 1.87 -22.14
C LYS A 180 -7.03 1.06 -22.36
N ARG A 181 -7.09 -0.01 -23.14
CA ARG A 181 -5.95 -0.91 -23.37
C ARG A 181 -4.73 -0.20 -23.97
N ASN A 182 -4.94 0.86 -24.76
CA ASN A 182 -3.84 1.59 -25.39
C ASN A 182 -2.92 2.30 -24.39
N ILE A 183 -3.40 2.71 -23.22
CA ILE A 183 -2.57 3.44 -22.23
C ILE A 183 -1.43 2.62 -21.66
N ILE A 184 -1.50 1.29 -21.75
CA ILE A 184 -0.47 0.40 -21.20
C ILE A 184 0.41 -0.23 -22.29
N LYS A 185 0.09 -0.06 -23.59
CA LYS A 185 0.85 -0.69 -24.69
C LYS A 185 2.33 -0.32 -24.70
N GLU A 186 2.65 0.92 -24.33
CA GLU A 186 4.01 1.46 -24.31
C GLU A 186 4.65 1.43 -22.91
N LEU A 187 3.90 0.97 -21.92
CA LEU A 187 4.39 0.94 -20.53
C LEU A 187 5.08 -0.39 -20.23
N ASN A 188 6.31 -0.30 -19.77
CA ASN A 188 6.97 -1.45 -19.15
C ASN A 188 6.38 -1.64 -17.75
N ILE A 189 5.33 -2.48 -17.65
CA ILE A 189 4.66 -2.81 -16.39
C ILE A 189 5.31 -4.06 -15.83
N ASP A 190 5.89 -3.95 -14.65
CA ASP A 190 6.60 -5.06 -14.01
C ASP A 190 5.66 -6.08 -13.36
N GLY A 191 4.40 -5.70 -13.08
CA GLY A 191 3.43 -6.55 -12.38
C GLY A 191 3.89 -6.93 -10.97
N ILE A 192 4.77 -6.15 -10.37
CA ILE A 192 5.36 -6.46 -9.07
C ILE A 192 4.40 -6.09 -7.94
N GLY A 193 4.05 -7.08 -7.13
CA GLY A 193 3.26 -6.88 -5.93
C GLY A 193 1.74 -6.87 -6.16
N TYR A 194 1.00 -6.49 -5.10
CA TYR A 194 -0.46 -6.57 -5.04
C TYR A 194 -1.20 -5.30 -5.52
N LYS A 195 -0.47 -4.31 -6.10
CA LYS A 195 -1.03 -2.96 -6.36
C LYS A 195 -0.81 -2.53 -7.81
N PHE A 196 -1.39 -3.31 -8.72
CA PHE A 196 -1.28 -3.11 -10.15
C PHE A 196 -1.78 -1.73 -10.61
N LEU A 197 -2.93 -1.26 -10.08
CA LEU A 197 -3.46 0.07 -10.36
C LEU A 197 -2.45 1.17 -9.99
N LEU A 198 -1.78 1.05 -8.84
CA LEU A 198 -0.80 2.04 -8.38
C LEU A 198 0.35 2.20 -9.39
N GLU A 199 0.79 1.09 -9.98
CA GLU A 199 1.84 1.09 -11.02
C GLU A 199 1.37 1.82 -12.28
N ILE A 200 0.15 1.54 -12.76
CA ILE A 200 -0.43 2.25 -13.90
C ILE A 200 -0.50 3.76 -13.60
N LEU A 201 -1.08 4.16 -12.47
CA LEU A 201 -1.25 5.58 -12.10
C LEU A 201 0.06 6.36 -12.05
N VAL A 202 1.16 5.71 -11.67
CA VAL A 202 2.50 6.35 -11.62
C VAL A 202 3.16 6.42 -13.00
N LYS A 203 3.00 5.36 -13.80
CA LYS A 203 3.68 5.24 -15.11
C LYS A 203 2.94 5.99 -16.21
N THR A 204 1.63 6.22 -16.07
CA THR A 204 0.84 7.05 -16.99
C THR A 204 0.90 8.53 -16.58
N LYS A 205 1.17 9.43 -17.53
CA LYS A 205 1.14 10.88 -17.32
C LYS A 205 0.03 11.52 -18.15
N GLY A 206 -0.67 12.51 -17.57
CA GLY A 206 -1.69 13.28 -18.29
C GLY A 206 -2.97 12.51 -18.64
N VAL A 207 -3.21 11.34 -18.01
CA VAL A 207 -4.42 10.55 -18.19
C VAL A 207 -5.59 11.10 -17.37
N ASN A 208 -6.78 11.07 -17.96
CA ASN A 208 -8.01 11.47 -17.29
C ASN A 208 -8.56 10.31 -16.45
N ILE A 209 -8.65 10.52 -15.12
CA ILE A 209 -9.07 9.50 -14.15
C ILE A 209 -10.41 9.88 -13.57
N LYS A 210 -11.37 8.95 -13.56
CA LYS A 210 -12.67 9.10 -12.89
C LYS A 210 -12.83 8.05 -11.80
N GLU A 211 -13.23 8.48 -10.60
CA GLU A 211 -13.54 7.58 -9.50
C GLU A 211 -15.06 7.37 -9.38
N ILE A 212 -15.47 6.12 -9.16
CA ILE A 212 -16.87 5.69 -9.05
C ILE A 212 -17.06 5.10 -7.66
N PRO A 213 -18.03 5.58 -6.87
CA PRO A 213 -18.23 5.05 -5.53
C PRO A 213 -18.77 3.63 -5.56
N TYR A 214 -18.25 2.78 -4.67
CA TYR A 214 -18.84 1.46 -4.42
C TYR A 214 -18.70 1.05 -2.97
N THR A 215 -19.50 0.06 -2.56
CA THR A 215 -19.39 -0.56 -1.26
C THR A 215 -18.53 -1.81 -1.37
N PHE A 216 -17.37 -1.79 -0.74
CA PHE A 216 -16.52 -2.96 -0.56
C PHE A 216 -17.08 -3.79 0.59
N GLN A 217 -17.39 -5.06 0.34
CA GLN A 217 -17.80 -6.02 1.34
C GLN A 217 -16.64 -6.97 1.63
N ASP A 218 -16.31 -7.19 2.92
CA ASP A 218 -15.26 -8.14 3.24
C ASP A 218 -15.72 -9.56 2.90
N ARG A 219 -14.78 -10.43 2.61
CA ARG A 219 -15.04 -11.83 2.24
C ARG A 219 -15.80 -12.54 3.35
N GLU A 220 -16.82 -13.29 2.99
CA GLU A 220 -17.52 -14.20 3.92
C GLU A 220 -16.69 -15.46 4.18
N LEU A 221 -15.90 -15.88 3.19
CA LEU A 221 -15.05 -17.07 3.23
C LEU A 221 -13.59 -16.71 2.94
N GLY A 222 -12.66 -17.22 3.73
CA GLY A 222 -11.20 -17.07 3.53
C GLY A 222 -10.49 -16.13 4.51
N ASN A 223 -9.20 -16.39 4.72
CA ASN A 223 -8.35 -15.61 5.65
C ASN A 223 -7.67 -14.44 4.95
N SER A 224 -7.69 -13.27 5.59
CA SER A 224 -6.96 -12.08 5.12
C SER A 224 -5.44 -12.31 5.15
N LYS A 225 -4.77 -12.16 4.01
CA LYS A 225 -3.31 -12.39 3.85
C LYS A 225 -2.45 -11.17 4.23
N LEU A 226 -2.89 -10.35 5.19
CA LEU A 226 -2.10 -9.20 5.68
C LEU A 226 -0.99 -9.67 6.63
N GLY A 227 0.14 -10.10 6.07
CA GLY A 227 1.36 -10.41 6.80
C GLY A 227 2.41 -9.32 6.71
N ILE A 228 3.43 -9.37 7.56
CA ILE A 228 4.60 -8.45 7.54
C ILE A 228 5.25 -8.42 6.15
N LYS A 229 5.34 -9.56 5.46
CA LYS A 229 5.86 -9.67 4.10
C LYS A 229 5.10 -8.77 3.12
N THR A 230 3.76 -8.76 3.18
CA THR A 230 2.91 -7.92 2.32
C THR A 230 3.16 -6.43 2.55
N ILE A 231 3.40 -6.03 3.79
CA ILE A 231 3.74 -4.65 4.17
C ILE A 231 5.10 -4.26 3.59
N LEU A 232 6.12 -5.12 3.73
CA LEU A 232 7.47 -4.88 3.19
C LEU A 232 7.45 -4.81 1.66
N ASP A 233 6.72 -5.71 0.99
CA ASP A 233 6.58 -5.72 -0.47
C ASP A 233 5.85 -4.46 -0.97
N TYR A 234 4.88 -3.96 -0.22
CA TYR A 234 4.24 -2.68 -0.50
C TYR A 234 5.23 -1.51 -0.46
N TYR A 235 6.04 -1.39 0.60
CA TYR A 235 7.05 -0.33 0.69
C TYR A 235 8.12 -0.44 -0.40
N LYS A 236 8.57 -1.65 -0.74
CA LYS A 236 9.49 -1.88 -1.87
C LYS A 236 8.89 -1.41 -3.19
N SER A 237 7.61 -1.73 -3.44
CA SER A 237 6.89 -1.31 -4.65
C SER A 237 6.76 0.22 -4.71
N VAL A 238 6.34 0.87 -3.62
CA VAL A 238 6.25 2.34 -3.55
C VAL A 238 7.64 2.98 -3.79
N TRP A 239 8.69 2.43 -3.21
CA TRP A 239 10.05 2.90 -3.41
C TRP A 239 10.52 2.76 -4.86
N LYS A 240 10.25 1.60 -5.50
CA LYS A 240 10.57 1.37 -6.92
C LYS A 240 9.83 2.37 -7.81
N LEU A 241 8.53 2.56 -7.59
CA LEU A 241 7.70 3.51 -8.33
C LEU A 241 8.13 4.97 -8.12
N TYR A 242 8.55 5.32 -6.90
CA TYR A 242 9.12 6.65 -6.62
C TYR A 242 10.36 6.95 -7.47
N ARG A 243 11.18 5.94 -7.73
CA ARG A 243 12.40 6.07 -8.56
C ARG A 243 12.11 6.05 -10.06
N TYR A 244 10.92 5.62 -10.48
CA TYR A 244 10.56 5.52 -11.89
C TYR A 244 10.61 6.89 -12.59
N GLY A 245 11.22 6.92 -13.78
CA GLY A 245 11.28 8.12 -14.63
C GLY A 245 12.19 9.25 -14.12
N LYS A 246 12.99 9.02 -13.07
CA LYS A 246 13.96 10.01 -12.56
C LYS A 246 15.38 9.60 -12.91
N PRO A 247 16.17 10.48 -13.58
CA PRO A 247 17.61 10.27 -13.77
C PRO A 247 18.29 10.08 -12.42
N LEU A 248 19.24 9.18 -12.32
CA LEU A 248 19.98 8.88 -11.08
C LEU A 248 20.70 10.10 -10.49
N GLU A 249 21.08 11.07 -11.33
CA GLU A 249 21.86 12.25 -10.94
C GLU A 249 21.01 13.46 -10.43
N LYS A 250 19.72 13.54 -10.76
CA LYS A 250 18.85 14.69 -10.38
C LYS A 250 17.62 14.28 -9.59
N GLN A 251 17.81 13.39 -8.60
CA GLN A 251 16.72 13.10 -7.68
C GLN A 251 16.63 14.17 -6.58
N GLU A 252 16.05 15.31 -6.88
CA GLU A 252 15.49 16.14 -5.81
C GLU A 252 14.39 15.32 -5.12
N LYS A 253 14.75 14.78 -3.95
CA LYS A 253 13.79 14.07 -3.11
C LYS A 253 12.69 15.06 -2.75
N ARG A 254 11.43 14.74 -3.06
CA ARG A 254 10.28 15.51 -2.59
C ARG A 254 10.39 15.71 -1.08
N SER A 255 9.95 16.87 -0.58
CA SER A 255 10.11 17.24 0.85
C SER A 255 9.54 16.18 1.79
N SER A 256 8.42 15.53 1.43
CA SER A 256 7.83 14.41 2.18
C SER A 256 8.73 13.18 2.26
N VAL A 257 9.48 12.86 1.20
CA VAL A 257 10.42 11.71 1.21
C VAL A 257 11.67 12.04 1.99
N LYS A 258 12.17 13.27 1.90
CA LYS A 258 13.26 13.74 2.76
C LYS A 258 12.86 13.67 4.24
N PHE A 259 11.63 14.11 4.56
CA PHE A 259 11.08 14.02 5.91
C PHE A 259 10.99 12.58 6.41
N LEU A 260 10.36 11.68 5.64
CA LEU A 260 10.21 10.25 5.99
C LEU A 260 11.56 9.53 6.12
N SER A 261 12.51 9.83 5.23
CA SER A 261 13.87 9.25 5.30
C SER A 261 14.60 9.70 6.56
N LYS A 262 14.49 10.98 6.94
CA LYS A 262 15.08 11.48 8.19
C LYS A 262 14.37 10.93 9.43
N ALA A 263 13.05 10.81 9.39
CA ALA A 263 12.29 10.16 10.45
C ALA A 263 12.73 8.70 10.64
N ALA A 264 12.83 7.94 9.55
CA ALA A 264 13.29 6.55 9.62
C ALA A 264 14.70 6.43 10.23
N ARG A 265 15.63 7.31 9.84
CA ARG A 265 16.98 7.34 10.45
C ARG A 265 16.92 7.69 11.93
N PHE A 266 16.09 8.67 12.32
CA PHE A 266 15.92 9.06 13.71
C PHE A 266 15.43 7.92 14.59
N TYR A 267 14.45 7.12 14.11
CA TYR A 267 13.97 5.95 14.82
C TYR A 267 15.00 4.82 14.87
N THR A 268 15.77 4.61 13.80
CA THR A 268 16.88 3.62 13.79
C THR A 268 17.92 4.00 14.83
N VAL A 269 18.29 5.27 14.92
CA VAL A 269 19.20 5.77 15.96
C VAL A 269 18.61 5.57 17.36
N GLY A 270 17.30 5.80 17.54
CA GLY A 270 16.63 5.53 18.82
C GLY A 270 16.74 4.06 19.26
N ALA A 271 16.59 3.13 18.32
CA ALA A 271 16.76 1.70 18.59
C ALA A 271 18.21 1.32 18.95
N THR A 272 19.22 1.92 18.28
CA THR A 272 20.62 1.73 18.67
C THR A 272 20.91 2.27 20.06
N GLY A 273 20.32 3.40 20.43
CA GLY A 273 20.44 3.97 21.78
C GLY A 273 19.91 3.04 22.86
N PHE A 274 18.80 2.34 22.61
CA PHE A 274 18.31 1.31 23.54
C PHE A 274 19.36 0.21 23.76
N LEU A 275 20.00 -0.29 22.70
CA LEU A 275 21.05 -1.30 22.81
C LEU A 275 22.26 -0.77 23.61
N VAL A 276 22.67 0.47 23.35
CA VAL A 276 23.78 1.11 24.09
C VAL A 276 23.44 1.23 25.58
N ASN A 277 22.22 1.69 25.91
CA ASN A 277 21.77 1.77 27.31
C ASN A 277 21.85 0.39 27.99
N TYR A 278 21.27 -0.63 27.33
CA TYR A 278 21.22 -1.99 27.87
C TYR A 278 22.61 -2.56 28.13
N VAL A 279 23.50 -2.50 27.14
CA VAL A 279 24.85 -3.05 27.24
C VAL A 279 25.67 -2.31 28.32
N ILE A 280 25.63 -0.99 28.32
CA ILE A 280 26.37 -0.16 29.29
C ILE A 280 25.86 -0.42 30.72
N SER A 281 24.54 -0.46 30.91
CA SER A 281 23.95 -0.76 32.22
C SER A 281 24.37 -2.13 32.74
N LEU A 282 24.38 -3.17 31.91
CA LEU A 282 24.83 -4.50 32.29
C LEU A 282 26.32 -4.55 32.65
N LEU A 283 27.16 -3.88 31.85
CA LEU A 283 28.61 -3.83 32.08
C LEU A 283 28.95 -3.20 33.46
N PHE A 284 28.23 -2.16 33.84
CA PHE A 284 28.48 -1.49 35.13
C PHE A 284 27.77 -2.14 36.32
N ALA A 285 26.65 -2.83 36.11
CA ALA A 285 25.91 -3.48 37.17
C ALA A 285 26.44 -4.86 37.60
N GLY A 286 27.17 -5.55 36.72
CA GLY A 286 27.60 -6.91 37.03
C GLY A 286 28.88 -7.34 36.31
N GLY A 287 29.49 -6.44 35.48
CA GLY A 287 30.68 -6.80 34.69
C GLY A 287 31.98 -6.15 35.17
N ILE A 288 32.07 -4.83 35.13
CA ILE A 288 33.33 -4.11 35.34
C ILE A 288 33.45 -3.58 36.77
N SER A 289 32.35 -3.14 37.41
CA SER A 289 32.41 -2.34 38.63
C SER A 289 31.46 -2.75 39.74
N ASP A 290 30.64 -3.80 39.58
CA ASP A 290 29.67 -4.27 40.58
C ASP A 290 28.82 -3.13 41.19
N MET A 291 28.49 -2.15 40.38
CA MET A 291 27.81 -0.93 40.77
C MET A 291 26.34 -1.20 41.00
N TRP A 292 25.74 -0.50 42.00
CA TRP A 292 24.29 -0.58 42.20
C TRP A 292 23.52 -0.29 40.90
N TYR A 293 22.60 -1.18 40.55
CA TYR A 293 21.92 -1.20 39.24
C TYR A 293 21.29 0.12 38.84
N LEU A 294 20.82 0.96 39.80
CA LEU A 294 20.29 2.28 39.45
C LEU A 294 21.37 3.25 38.94
N HIS A 295 22.57 3.27 39.54
CA HIS A 295 23.68 4.07 39.07
C HIS A 295 24.15 3.60 37.69
N ALA A 296 24.27 2.29 37.49
CA ALA A 296 24.62 1.69 36.19
C ALA A 296 23.57 2.07 35.13
N THR A 297 22.29 2.07 35.48
CA THR A 297 21.22 2.50 34.55
C THR A 297 21.31 3.99 34.16
N VAL A 298 21.62 4.87 35.12
CA VAL A 298 21.83 6.30 34.84
C VAL A 298 22.99 6.52 33.88
N ILE A 299 24.11 5.80 34.07
CA ILE A 299 25.26 5.84 33.16
C ILE A 299 24.84 5.36 31.77
N GLY A 300 24.12 4.25 31.67
CA GLY A 300 23.58 3.72 30.42
C GLY A 300 22.65 4.70 29.68
N ILE A 301 21.77 5.41 30.39
CA ILE A 301 20.89 6.45 29.85
C ILE A 301 21.73 7.61 29.29
N ILE A 302 22.70 8.10 30.02
CA ILE A 302 23.56 9.21 29.58
C ILE A 302 24.34 8.81 28.31
N ALA A 303 24.92 7.61 28.30
CA ALA A 303 25.62 7.06 27.13
C ALA A 303 24.69 6.94 25.92
N SER A 304 23.46 6.44 26.12
CA SER A 304 22.43 6.33 25.09
C SER A 304 22.04 7.69 24.50
N ILE A 305 21.74 8.70 25.34
CA ILE A 305 21.38 10.03 24.89
C ILE A 305 22.53 10.65 24.08
N THR A 306 23.76 10.50 24.58
CA THR A 306 24.96 11.03 23.91
C THR A 306 25.19 10.39 22.56
N THR A 307 25.12 9.05 22.47
CA THR A 307 25.24 8.32 21.22
C THR A 307 24.14 8.69 20.23
N ASN A 308 22.88 8.75 20.71
CA ASN A 308 21.74 9.18 19.89
C ASN A 308 21.90 10.59 19.36
N PHE A 309 22.38 11.51 20.19
CA PHE A 309 22.66 12.88 19.76
C PHE A 309 23.71 12.94 18.64
N ILE A 310 24.85 12.27 18.83
CA ILE A 310 25.93 12.27 17.85
C ILE A 310 25.47 11.66 16.52
N LEU A 311 24.82 10.49 16.57
CA LEU A 311 24.32 9.82 15.38
C LEU A 311 23.22 10.62 14.67
N ASN A 312 22.29 11.22 15.42
CA ASN A 312 21.29 12.10 14.82
C ASN A 312 21.91 13.36 14.21
N LYS A 313 22.84 14.02 14.92
CA LYS A 313 23.54 15.18 14.41
C LYS A 313 24.23 14.89 13.09
N THR A 314 25.03 13.82 13.00
CA THR A 314 25.86 13.51 11.84
C THR A 314 25.10 12.80 10.74
N TRP A 315 24.34 11.76 11.07
CA TRP A 315 23.70 10.87 10.08
C TRP A 315 22.26 11.26 9.70
N THR A 316 21.44 11.62 10.70
CA THR A 316 20.03 11.97 10.43
C THR A 316 19.91 13.37 9.84
N PHE A 317 20.56 14.36 10.48
CA PHE A 317 20.44 15.75 10.12
C PHE A 317 21.64 16.30 9.31
N GLY A 318 22.75 15.56 9.24
CA GLY A 318 23.93 15.93 8.44
C GLY A 318 24.66 17.16 8.93
N ASP A 319 24.44 17.57 10.19
CA ASP A 319 25.14 18.72 10.81
C ASP A 319 26.51 18.26 11.33
N ARG A 320 27.56 18.69 10.64
CA ARG A 320 28.96 18.40 10.97
C ARG A 320 29.67 19.52 11.73
N ASP A 321 28.95 20.53 12.16
CA ASP A 321 29.52 21.64 12.94
C ASP A 321 29.58 21.27 14.42
N PHE A 322 30.80 20.96 14.90
CA PHE A 322 31.08 20.55 16.28
C PHE A 322 31.65 21.67 17.14
N ARG A 323 31.49 22.94 16.79
CA ARG A 323 31.87 24.06 17.66
C ARG A 323 31.23 23.90 19.04
N ILE A 324 32.03 23.99 20.10
CA ILE A 324 31.65 23.64 21.47
C ILE A 324 30.34 24.32 21.90
N LYS A 325 30.24 25.66 21.80
CA LYS A 325 29.03 26.41 22.19
C LYS A 325 27.76 25.93 21.47
N LYS A 326 27.87 25.65 20.16
CA LYS A 326 26.73 25.12 19.36
C LYS A 326 26.37 23.72 19.79
N THR A 327 27.37 22.84 19.95
CA THR A 327 27.18 21.45 20.27
C THR A 327 26.56 21.27 21.66
N ILE A 328 27.00 21.97 22.67
CA ILE A 328 26.40 21.94 24.00
C ILE A 328 24.95 22.44 23.98
N SER A 329 24.67 23.55 23.27
CA SER A 329 23.31 24.05 23.15
C SER A 329 22.37 23.03 22.42
N GLN A 330 22.86 22.38 21.38
CA GLN A 330 22.09 21.35 20.66
C GLN A 330 21.88 20.09 21.53
N TYR A 331 22.91 19.66 22.26
CA TYR A 331 22.83 18.53 23.17
C TYR A 331 21.81 18.74 24.28
N GLY A 332 21.83 19.91 24.91
CA GLY A 332 20.86 20.26 25.96
C GLY A 332 19.40 20.24 25.44
N LYS A 333 19.17 20.83 24.26
CA LYS A 333 17.84 20.78 23.62
C LYS A 333 17.43 19.34 23.27
N PHE A 334 18.35 18.55 22.73
CA PHE A 334 18.10 17.15 22.35
C PHE A 334 17.72 16.32 23.60
N ALA A 335 18.46 16.46 24.68
CA ALA A 335 18.18 15.79 25.96
C ALA A 335 16.81 16.22 26.53
N MET A 336 16.52 17.53 26.54
CA MET A 336 15.24 18.07 26.98
C MET A 336 14.05 17.52 26.20
N PHE A 337 14.11 17.51 24.85
CA PHE A 337 13.03 16.97 24.03
C PHE A 337 12.87 15.47 24.16
N SER A 338 13.96 14.72 24.38
CA SER A 338 13.91 13.27 24.66
C SER A 338 13.22 12.99 25.99
N SER A 339 13.50 13.75 27.04
CA SER A 339 12.83 13.64 28.34
C SER A 339 11.36 14.04 28.26
N LEU A 340 11.02 15.10 27.52
CA LEU A 340 9.61 15.49 27.27
C LEU A 340 8.86 14.40 26.52
N GLY A 341 9.48 13.75 25.53
CA GLY A 341 8.89 12.59 24.84
C GLY A 341 8.56 11.43 25.77
N ALA A 342 9.44 11.12 26.73
CA ALA A 342 9.19 10.10 27.73
C ALA A 342 8.00 10.46 28.63
N LEU A 343 7.88 11.73 29.05
CA LEU A 343 6.74 12.20 29.82
C LEU A 343 5.42 12.07 29.05
N VAL A 344 5.41 12.50 27.78
CA VAL A 344 4.23 12.36 26.90
C VAL A 344 3.84 10.89 26.74
N GLN A 345 4.80 9.99 26.60
CA GLN A 345 4.55 8.56 26.53
C GLN A 345 3.85 8.03 27.79
N LEU A 346 4.35 8.38 28.96
CA LEU A 346 3.77 7.95 30.25
C LEU A 346 2.34 8.45 30.44
N VAL A 347 2.10 9.73 30.20
CA VAL A 347 0.77 10.35 30.31
C VAL A 347 -0.20 9.69 29.31
N MET A 348 0.26 9.44 28.09
CA MET A 348 -0.57 8.85 27.05
C MET A 348 -0.90 7.38 27.33
N VAL A 349 0.05 6.59 27.87
CA VAL A 349 -0.21 5.20 28.29
C VAL A 349 -1.26 5.18 29.39
N TYR A 350 -1.07 6.01 30.42
CA TYR A 350 -2.05 6.13 31.52
C TYR A 350 -3.45 6.44 30.98
N PHE A 351 -3.58 7.49 30.18
CA PHE A 351 -4.87 7.89 29.61
C PHE A 351 -5.52 6.81 28.73
N LEU A 352 -4.74 6.12 27.90
CA LEU A 352 -5.26 5.08 27.01
C LEU A 352 -5.69 3.81 27.76
N VAL A 353 -4.97 3.42 28.81
CA VAL A 353 -5.27 2.21 29.58
C VAL A 353 -6.38 2.50 30.59
N ASP A 354 -6.18 3.47 31.48
CA ASP A 354 -7.07 3.69 32.63
C ASP A 354 -8.36 4.43 32.26
N SER A 355 -8.30 5.41 31.33
CA SER A 355 -9.49 6.20 30.96
C SER A 355 -10.25 5.61 29.76
N ASN A 356 -9.59 4.88 28.86
CA ASN A 356 -10.22 4.37 27.64
C ASN A 356 -10.25 2.84 27.52
N GLY A 357 -9.76 2.10 28.51
CA GLY A 357 -9.81 0.64 28.52
C GLY A 357 -9.03 -0.07 27.40
N ILE A 358 -8.05 0.63 26.79
CA ILE A 358 -7.23 0.04 25.74
C ILE A 358 -6.20 -0.89 26.36
N SER A 359 -6.01 -2.08 25.78
CA SER A 359 -5.01 -3.03 26.27
C SER A 359 -3.61 -2.39 26.33
N TYR A 360 -2.87 -2.62 27.44
CA TYR A 360 -1.55 -2.05 27.67
C TYR A 360 -0.58 -2.18 26.49
N PRO A 361 -0.43 -3.35 25.80
CA PRO A 361 0.48 -3.45 24.65
C PRO A 361 0.11 -2.51 23.50
N LEU A 362 -1.18 -2.32 23.24
CA LEU A 362 -1.64 -1.43 22.18
C LEU A 362 -1.48 0.05 22.58
N ALA A 363 -1.80 0.39 23.82
CA ALA A 363 -1.61 1.72 24.39
C ALA A 363 -0.13 2.12 24.36
N LEU A 364 0.77 1.20 24.75
CA LEU A 364 2.22 1.42 24.71
C LEU A 364 2.74 1.70 23.29
N ILE A 365 2.32 0.91 22.30
CA ILE A 365 2.71 1.14 20.91
C ILE A 365 2.27 2.52 20.43
N LEU A 366 1.02 2.90 20.68
CA LEU A 366 0.48 4.21 20.27
C LEU A 366 1.22 5.37 20.95
N ALA A 367 1.48 5.24 22.24
CA ALA A 367 2.19 6.25 23.03
C ALA A 367 3.64 6.42 22.58
N VAL A 368 4.37 5.31 22.38
CA VAL A 368 5.75 5.34 21.85
C VAL A 368 5.81 5.98 20.48
N MET A 369 4.91 5.61 19.57
CA MET A 369 4.88 6.20 18.21
C MET A 369 4.61 7.71 18.26
N THR A 370 3.68 8.15 19.11
CA THR A 370 3.33 9.57 19.26
C THR A 370 4.48 10.37 19.89
N ALA A 371 5.05 9.87 20.97
CA ALA A 371 6.18 10.52 21.65
C ALA A 371 7.40 10.61 20.75
N ALA A 372 7.72 9.53 20.03
CA ALA A 372 8.87 9.49 19.12
C ALA A 372 8.68 10.41 17.91
N PHE A 373 7.44 10.51 17.38
CA PHE A 373 7.14 11.48 16.32
C PHE A 373 7.28 12.91 16.80
N GLY A 374 6.74 13.26 17.97
CA GLY A 374 6.92 14.56 18.61
C GLY A 374 8.39 14.90 18.82
N ASN A 375 9.16 13.98 19.38
CA ASN A 375 10.60 14.14 19.59
C ASN A 375 11.36 14.40 18.29
N PHE A 376 11.05 13.67 17.21
CA PHE A 376 11.65 13.91 15.90
C PHE A 376 11.33 15.33 15.37
N VAL A 377 10.07 15.76 15.43
CA VAL A 377 9.62 17.06 14.94
C VAL A 377 10.29 18.20 15.71
N LEU A 378 10.31 18.10 17.05
CA LEU A 378 10.93 19.09 17.93
C LEU A 378 12.44 19.22 17.67
N ASN A 379 13.14 18.08 17.58
CA ASN A 379 14.57 18.08 17.29
C ASN A 379 14.87 18.63 15.90
N LYS A 380 14.10 18.22 14.87
CA LYS A 380 14.28 18.73 13.51
C LYS A 380 14.16 20.26 13.48
N LYS A 381 13.12 20.82 14.10
CA LYS A 381 12.81 22.26 14.04
C LYS A 381 13.72 23.10 14.96
N TRP A 382 13.87 22.71 16.22
CA TRP A 382 14.51 23.58 17.23
C TRP A 382 15.94 23.20 17.60
N THR A 383 16.31 21.92 17.53
CA THR A 383 17.70 21.50 17.79
C THR A 383 18.55 21.71 16.54
N PHE A 384 18.09 21.22 15.40
CA PHE A 384 18.87 21.24 14.16
C PHE A 384 18.45 22.37 13.20
N LYS A 385 17.42 23.17 13.56
CA LYS A 385 16.95 24.35 12.80
C LYS A 385 16.61 24.06 11.33
N GLU A 386 16.06 22.87 11.04
CA GLU A 386 15.61 22.53 9.72
C GLU A 386 14.13 22.87 9.49
N LYS A 387 13.77 23.22 8.25
CA LYS A 387 12.35 23.34 7.85
C LYS A 387 11.64 22.00 8.02
N LEU A 388 10.39 22.00 8.53
CA LEU A 388 9.61 20.79 8.72
C LEU A 388 9.33 20.10 7.37
N PHE A 389 8.94 20.89 6.40
CA PHE A 389 8.71 20.47 5.03
C PHE A 389 9.56 21.38 4.13
N GLY A 390 10.65 20.90 3.61
CA GLY A 390 11.57 21.63 2.75
C GLY A 390 12.31 20.71 1.79
#